data_3993a8cc5f6c2003d6b1c80af2433d22
#
_entry.id   3993a8cc5f6c2003d6b1c80af2433d22
#
_cell.length_a   1.000
_cell.length_b   1.000
_cell.length_c   1.000
_cell.angle_alpha   90.00
_cell.angle_beta   90.00
_cell.angle_gamma   90.00
#
_symmetry.space_group_name_H-M   'P 1'
#
loop_
_entity.id
_entity.type
_entity.pdbx_description
1 polymer ?
#
loop_
_entity_poly.entity_id
_entity_poly.type
_entity_poly.pdbx_seq_one_letter_code
_entity_poly.pdbx_strand_id
1 'polypeptide(L)'
;QQAYADIEWKMLRLSLGQKERPSELKNPYLSTGGMTLGMNARPLPQVRLEMPDFWTVPGTKGIFSFKAHLAYGWFTDAKWQKKFNAGTTNVYTSGSMFHSKALFLRLGNRKLFPLEFTGGLEMACQFAGMGYNVQQYAGGLLAQEIPLGGNIFNAFFPSGGDVNDENYSN
;
A
#
# COMPACT_ATOMS: atom_id res chain seq x y z
N GLN A 1 11.48 -14.64 0.90
CA GLN A 1 11.96 -14.54 2.29
C GLN A 1 11.08 -13.56 3.04
N GLN A 2 10.74 -13.88 4.28
CA GLN A 2 10.04 -13.00 5.19
C GLN A 2 10.91 -12.76 6.43
N ALA A 3 10.94 -11.52 6.91
CA ALA A 3 11.62 -11.15 8.15
C ALA A 3 10.83 -9.98 8.77
N TYR A 4 10.14 -10.25 9.85
CA TYR A 4 9.28 -9.27 10.50
C TYR A 4 9.16 -9.48 12.00
N ALA A 5 8.72 -8.45 12.70
CA ALA A 5 8.34 -8.48 14.10
C ALA A 5 6.96 -7.85 14.26
N ASP A 6 6.09 -8.51 15.02
CA ASP A 6 4.75 -8.03 15.34
C ASP A 6 4.64 -7.75 16.83
N ILE A 7 4.07 -6.59 17.17
CA ILE A 7 3.73 -6.19 18.53
C ILE A 7 2.22 -5.99 18.56
N GLU A 8 1.54 -6.75 19.40
CA GLU A 8 0.08 -6.70 19.53
C GLU A 8 -0.33 -6.05 20.86
N TRP A 9 -1.29 -5.15 20.77
CA TRP A 9 -1.90 -4.55 21.94
C TRP A 9 -3.41 -4.36 21.70
N LYS A 10 -4.20 -5.11 22.44
CA LYS A 10 -5.67 -5.15 22.30
C LYS A 10 -6.08 -5.48 20.86
N MET A 11 -6.70 -4.51 20.18
CA MET A 11 -7.18 -4.64 18.79
C MET A 11 -6.15 -4.21 17.75
N LEU A 12 -5.00 -3.69 18.16
CA LEU A 12 -3.99 -3.13 17.28
C LEU A 12 -2.76 -4.04 17.20
N ARG A 13 -2.19 -4.12 16.01
CA ARG A 13 -0.89 -4.74 15.74
C ARG A 13 0.00 -3.74 15.04
N LEU A 14 1.20 -3.55 15.58
CA LEU A 14 2.30 -2.89 14.89
C LEU A 14 3.20 -3.96 14.27
N SER A 15 3.35 -3.93 12.97
CA SER A 15 4.16 -4.89 12.20
C SER A 15 5.33 -4.15 11.57
N LEU A 16 6.55 -4.65 11.77
CA LEU A 16 7.78 -4.07 11.24
C LEU A 16 8.49 -5.12 10.39
N GLY A 17 8.86 -4.78 9.16
CA GLY A 17 9.62 -5.65 8.27
C GLY A 17 8.85 -6.17 7.08
N GLN A 18 9.34 -7.27 6.51
CA GLN A 18 8.83 -7.91 5.29
C GLN A 18 7.93 -9.08 5.65
N LYS A 19 6.63 -8.92 5.51
CA LYS A 19 5.62 -9.95 5.77
C LYS A 19 4.72 -10.09 4.56
N GLU A 20 4.48 -11.32 4.14
CA GLU A 20 3.49 -11.62 3.11
C GLU A 20 2.07 -11.33 3.63
N ARG A 21 1.27 -10.66 2.83
CA ARG A 21 -0.09 -10.27 3.20
C ARG A 21 -1.02 -10.56 2.03
N PRO A 22 -1.94 -11.51 2.18
CA PRO A 22 -3.00 -11.70 1.19
C PRO A 22 -3.94 -10.50 1.18
N SER A 23 -4.61 -10.29 0.05
CA SER A 23 -5.65 -9.25 -0.06
C SER A 23 -6.76 -9.50 0.96
N GLU A 24 -7.13 -8.44 1.69
CA GLU A 24 -7.93 -8.56 2.93
C GLU A 24 -9.37 -9.05 2.73
N LEU A 25 -10.01 -8.70 1.62
CA LEU A 25 -11.40 -9.12 1.33
C LEU A 25 -11.51 -10.13 0.18
N LYS A 26 -10.38 -10.63 -0.31
CA LYS A 26 -10.38 -11.61 -1.40
C LYS A 26 -10.12 -13.01 -0.87
N ASN A 27 -10.86 -13.95 -1.40
CA ASN A 27 -10.60 -15.36 -1.10
C ASN A 27 -9.28 -15.78 -1.79
N PRO A 28 -8.26 -16.24 -1.04
CA PRO A 28 -6.95 -16.57 -1.62
C PRO A 28 -6.99 -17.76 -2.58
N TYR A 29 -8.03 -18.59 -2.54
CA TYR A 29 -8.19 -19.75 -3.42
C TYR A 29 -9.02 -19.46 -4.67
N LEU A 30 -9.79 -18.38 -4.68
CA LEU A 30 -10.73 -18.04 -5.76
C LEU A 30 -10.37 -16.73 -6.48
N SER A 31 -9.34 -16.04 -6.06
CA SER A 31 -8.98 -14.74 -6.60
C SER A 31 -7.47 -14.65 -6.85
N THR A 32 -7.08 -13.95 -7.89
CA THR A 32 -5.68 -13.61 -8.19
C THR A 32 -5.12 -12.49 -7.30
N GLY A 33 -5.94 -11.93 -6.41
CA GLY A 33 -5.59 -10.85 -5.50
C GLY A 33 -6.42 -9.59 -5.70
N GLY A 34 -6.05 -8.54 -4.98
CA GLY A 34 -6.64 -7.21 -5.12
C GLY A 34 -5.99 -6.41 -6.26
N MET A 35 -6.58 -5.26 -6.59
CA MET A 35 -6.00 -4.34 -7.57
C MET A 35 -4.72 -3.67 -7.04
N THR A 36 -4.61 -3.50 -5.72
CA THR A 36 -3.46 -2.85 -5.06
C THR A 36 -2.30 -3.80 -4.79
N LEU A 37 -2.60 -5.08 -4.52
CA LEU A 37 -1.62 -6.13 -4.25
C LEU A 37 -2.09 -7.45 -4.85
N GLY A 38 -1.33 -7.96 -5.80
CA GLY A 38 -1.53 -9.31 -6.32
C GLY A 38 -1.09 -10.39 -5.33
N MET A 39 -1.60 -11.61 -5.49
CA MET A 39 -1.26 -12.76 -4.62
C MET A 39 0.23 -13.13 -4.65
N ASN A 40 0.93 -12.79 -5.74
CA ASN A 40 2.36 -13.07 -5.93
C ASN A 40 3.23 -11.82 -5.66
N ALA A 41 2.68 -10.77 -5.07
CA ALA A 41 3.44 -9.58 -4.75
C ALA A 41 4.56 -9.92 -3.76
N ARG A 42 5.78 -9.49 -4.09
CA ARG A 42 6.92 -9.66 -3.19
C ARG A 42 6.68 -8.84 -1.92
N PRO A 43 6.86 -9.43 -0.72
CA PRO A 43 6.75 -8.69 0.52
C PRO A 43 7.68 -7.48 0.55
N LEU A 44 7.14 -6.30 0.81
CA LEU A 44 7.90 -5.07 0.97
C LEU A 44 8.24 -4.84 2.45
N PRO A 45 9.45 -4.34 2.75
CA PRO A 45 9.76 -3.85 4.09
C PRO A 45 8.87 -2.64 4.38
N GLN A 46 8.15 -2.69 5.49
CA GLN A 46 7.21 -1.64 5.86
C GLN A 46 7.02 -1.56 7.39
N VAL A 47 6.59 -0.41 7.82
CA VAL A 47 5.98 -0.17 9.12
C VAL A 47 4.47 -0.14 8.89
N ARG A 48 3.74 -1.02 9.57
CA ARG A 48 2.30 -1.16 9.40
C ARG A 48 1.60 -1.21 10.74
N LEU A 49 0.67 -0.28 10.94
CA LEU A 49 -0.30 -0.33 12.00
C LEU A 49 -1.60 -0.91 11.44
N GLU A 50 -2.08 -1.98 12.02
CA GLU A 50 -3.26 -2.66 11.53
C GLU A 50 -4.15 -3.18 12.66
N MET A 51 -5.39 -3.39 12.33
CA MET A 51 -6.32 -4.21 13.11
C MET A 51 -6.38 -5.57 12.41
N PRO A 52 -5.85 -6.66 13.03
CA PRO A 52 -5.84 -7.98 12.38
C PRO A 52 -7.25 -8.50 12.12
N ASP A 53 -8.17 -8.20 13.02
CA ASP A 53 -9.56 -8.64 12.98
C ASP A 53 -10.53 -7.47 13.05
N PHE A 54 -11.79 -7.74 12.67
CA PHE A 54 -12.85 -6.76 12.83
C PHE A 54 -13.13 -6.48 14.30
N TRP A 55 -12.94 -5.25 14.72
CA TRP A 55 -13.29 -4.80 16.06
C TRP A 55 -14.75 -4.32 16.09
N THR A 56 -15.52 -4.93 16.98
CA THR A 56 -16.91 -4.57 17.15
C THR A 56 -17.05 -3.38 18.08
N VAL A 57 -17.76 -2.36 17.64
CA VAL A 57 -17.98 -1.14 18.43
C VAL A 57 -18.86 -1.45 19.64
N PRO A 58 -18.42 -1.16 20.85
CA PRO A 58 -19.23 -1.33 22.06
C PRO A 58 -20.58 -0.57 21.97
N GLY A 59 -21.63 -1.16 22.50
CA GLY A 59 -22.96 -0.55 22.49
C GLY A 59 -23.79 -0.78 21.21
N THR A 60 -23.20 -1.33 20.14
CA THR A 60 -23.91 -1.60 18.88
C THR A 60 -24.58 -2.98 18.80
N LYS A 61 -24.66 -3.71 19.91
CA LYS A 61 -25.18 -5.09 19.96
C LYS A 61 -24.48 -6.05 18.97
N GLY A 62 -23.24 -5.76 18.62
CA GLY A 62 -22.49 -6.55 17.66
C GLY A 62 -22.84 -6.30 16.18
N ILE A 63 -23.63 -5.27 15.88
CA ILE A 63 -24.09 -4.97 14.52
C ILE A 63 -23.01 -4.22 13.73
N PHE A 64 -22.24 -3.34 14.37
CA PHE A 64 -21.25 -2.52 13.70
C PHE A 64 -19.83 -2.94 14.10
N SER A 65 -19.02 -3.26 13.11
CA SER A 65 -17.59 -3.58 13.28
C SER A 65 -16.78 -2.93 12.18
N PHE A 66 -15.53 -2.64 12.47
CA PHE A 66 -14.60 -2.12 11.46
C PHE A 66 -13.21 -2.73 11.60
N LYS A 67 -12.45 -2.67 10.54
CA LYS A 67 -11.08 -3.10 10.42
C LYS A 67 -10.34 -2.09 9.56
N ALA A 68 -9.10 -1.75 9.94
CA ALA A 68 -8.32 -0.76 9.22
C ALA A 68 -6.84 -1.11 9.22
N HIS A 69 -6.11 -0.55 8.28
CA HIS A 69 -4.66 -0.50 8.33
C HIS A 69 -4.10 0.80 7.76
N LEU A 70 -2.87 1.08 8.16
CA LEU A 70 -2.03 2.15 7.65
C LEU A 70 -0.59 1.62 7.55
N ALA A 71 0.03 1.76 6.40
CA ALA A 71 1.38 1.27 6.17
C ALA A 71 2.22 2.24 5.34
N TYR A 72 3.48 2.32 5.71
CA TYR A 72 4.54 2.97 4.94
C TYR A 72 5.70 1.99 4.77
N GLY A 73 6.25 1.93 3.57
CA GLY A 73 7.34 1.04 3.23
C GLY A 73 8.16 1.57 2.07
N TRP A 74 9.04 0.73 1.56
CA TRP A 74 9.88 1.09 0.42
C TRP A 74 10.07 -0.11 -0.50
N PHE A 75 10.23 0.19 -1.77
CA PHE A 75 10.49 -0.83 -2.77
C PHE A 75 11.95 -1.28 -2.71
N THR A 76 12.16 -2.59 -2.76
CA THR A 76 13.48 -3.21 -2.77
C THR A 76 13.66 -4.00 -4.06
N ASP A 77 14.31 -3.41 -5.04
CA ASP A 77 14.60 -4.01 -6.34
C ASP A 77 16.06 -4.49 -6.49
N ALA A 78 16.86 -4.39 -5.42
CA ALA A 78 18.30 -4.66 -5.46
C ALA A 78 19.04 -3.91 -6.58
N LYS A 79 18.58 -2.70 -6.89
CA LYS A 79 19.07 -1.86 -8.01
C LYS A 79 18.90 -2.52 -9.38
N TRP A 80 17.94 -3.45 -9.51
CA TRP A 80 17.68 -4.15 -10.77
C TRP A 80 17.30 -3.19 -11.89
N GLN A 81 16.37 -2.27 -11.62
CA GLN A 81 15.95 -1.26 -12.61
C GLN A 81 17.14 -0.43 -13.13
N LYS A 82 17.97 0.05 -12.23
CA LYS A 82 19.18 0.80 -12.58
C LYS A 82 20.14 -0.02 -13.43
N LYS A 83 20.35 -1.30 -13.09
CA LYS A 83 21.25 -2.19 -13.86
C LYS A 83 20.68 -2.53 -15.22
N PHE A 84 19.38 -2.82 -15.30
CA PHE A 84 18.70 -3.19 -16.53
C PHE A 84 18.66 -2.04 -17.53
N ASN A 85 18.44 -0.82 -17.05
CA ASN A 85 18.35 0.37 -17.88
C ASN A 85 19.67 1.11 -18.07
N ALA A 86 20.79 0.56 -17.61
CA ALA A 86 22.10 1.17 -17.78
C ALA A 86 22.45 1.30 -19.27
N GLY A 87 22.70 2.52 -19.75
CA GLY A 87 23.00 2.81 -21.14
C GLY A 87 21.77 2.89 -22.07
N THR A 88 20.56 2.80 -21.52
CA THR A 88 19.32 3.00 -22.28
C THR A 88 18.72 4.39 -22.01
N THR A 89 17.77 4.80 -22.86
CA THR A 89 16.98 6.02 -22.65
C THR A 89 15.64 5.75 -21.98
N ASN A 90 15.39 4.52 -21.49
CA ASN A 90 14.15 4.15 -20.84
C ASN A 90 13.97 4.92 -19.54
N VAL A 91 12.77 5.40 -19.29
CA VAL A 91 12.40 6.02 -18.02
C VAL A 91 12.29 4.94 -16.94
N TYR A 92 12.87 5.19 -15.77
CA TYR A 92 12.71 4.32 -14.62
C TYR A 92 12.85 5.09 -13.31
N THR A 93 12.32 4.53 -12.23
CA THR A 93 12.42 5.11 -10.89
C THR A 93 13.26 4.22 -9.98
N SER A 94 13.88 4.81 -8.97
CA SER A 94 14.66 4.09 -7.97
C SER A 94 14.48 4.73 -6.58
N GLY A 95 14.45 3.91 -5.54
CA GLY A 95 14.32 4.37 -4.16
C GLY A 95 12.91 4.86 -3.80
N SER A 96 11.90 4.47 -4.59
CA SER A 96 10.52 4.85 -4.33
C SER A 96 9.99 4.24 -3.04
N MET A 97 9.09 4.97 -2.41
CA MET A 97 8.38 4.55 -1.21
C MET A 97 6.97 4.06 -1.54
N PHE A 98 6.44 3.26 -0.65
CA PHE A 98 5.11 2.67 -0.73
C PHE A 98 4.25 3.16 0.44
N HIS A 99 3.02 3.53 0.16
CA HIS A 99 2.00 3.79 1.15
C HIS A 99 0.77 2.95 0.85
N SER A 100 0.17 2.40 1.90
CA SER A 100 -1.11 1.71 1.78
C SER A 100 -1.96 1.98 3.01
N LYS A 101 -3.25 2.10 2.78
CA LYS A 101 -4.27 2.23 3.82
C LYS A 101 -5.56 1.57 3.40
N ALA A 102 -6.32 1.10 4.37
CA ALA A 102 -7.66 0.58 4.14
C ALA A 102 -8.56 0.81 5.34
N LEU A 103 -9.85 0.88 5.05
CA LEU A 103 -10.91 0.86 6.03
C LEU A 103 -12.03 -0.05 5.52
N PHE A 104 -12.36 -1.06 6.30
CA PHE A 104 -13.43 -1.99 6.03
C PHE A 104 -14.48 -1.88 7.12
N LEU A 105 -15.73 -1.83 6.73
CA LEU A 105 -16.89 -1.77 7.61
C LEU A 105 -17.68 -3.07 7.47
N ARG A 106 -18.16 -3.57 8.58
CA ARG A 106 -19.04 -4.74 8.64
C ARG A 106 -20.30 -4.36 9.38
N LEU A 107 -21.44 -4.61 8.74
CA LEU A 107 -22.78 -4.37 9.25
C LEU A 107 -23.55 -5.70 9.31
N GLY A 108 -24.00 -6.05 10.49
CA GLY A 108 -24.78 -7.25 10.73
C GLY A 108 -24.28 -8.03 11.92
N ASN A 109 -25.20 -8.79 12.51
CA ASN A 109 -24.90 -9.75 13.56
C ASN A 109 -25.70 -11.03 13.27
N ARG A 110 -25.00 -12.06 12.80
CA ARG A 110 -25.63 -13.33 12.39
C ARG A 110 -26.42 -14.03 13.53
N LYS A 111 -26.17 -13.66 14.78
CA LYS A 111 -26.96 -14.15 15.92
C LYS A 111 -28.32 -13.47 16.02
N LEU A 112 -28.46 -12.26 15.51
CA LEU A 112 -29.71 -11.49 15.52
C LEU A 112 -30.46 -11.60 14.20
N PHE A 113 -29.74 -11.63 13.08
CA PHE A 113 -30.30 -11.71 11.75
C PHE A 113 -29.30 -12.38 10.80
N PRO A 114 -29.72 -13.26 9.87
CA PRO A 114 -28.81 -14.11 9.07
C PRO A 114 -28.01 -13.38 8.00
N LEU A 115 -28.13 -12.06 7.87
CA LEU A 115 -27.39 -11.27 6.89
C LEU A 115 -26.28 -10.45 7.55
N GLU A 116 -25.16 -10.36 6.82
CA GLU A 116 -24.01 -9.56 7.16
C GLU A 116 -23.45 -8.91 5.88
N PHE A 117 -23.22 -7.64 5.91
CA PHE A 117 -22.63 -6.88 4.81
C PHE A 117 -21.23 -6.42 5.20
N THR A 118 -20.25 -6.66 4.35
CA THR A 118 -18.88 -6.17 4.53
C THR A 118 -18.46 -5.44 3.27
N GLY A 119 -17.95 -4.23 3.43
CA GLY A 119 -17.43 -3.42 2.36
C GLY A 119 -16.33 -2.50 2.86
N GLY A 120 -15.55 -1.92 1.95
CA GLY A 120 -14.48 -1.03 2.33
C GLY A 120 -13.74 -0.45 1.15
N LEU A 121 -12.78 0.41 1.48
CA LEU A 121 -11.87 1.03 0.55
C LEU A 121 -10.44 0.65 0.92
N GLU A 122 -9.67 0.26 -0.08
CA GLU A 122 -8.24 0.05 0.02
C GLU A 122 -7.56 0.95 -0.99
N MET A 123 -6.51 1.63 -0.55
CA MET A 123 -5.70 2.52 -1.36
C MET A 123 -4.25 2.15 -1.19
N ALA A 124 -3.51 2.18 -2.30
CA ALA A 124 -2.06 2.10 -2.29
C ALA A 124 -1.50 3.09 -3.31
N CYS A 125 -0.35 3.66 -3.00
CA CYS A 125 0.39 4.50 -3.92
C CYS A 125 1.89 4.31 -3.75
N GLN A 126 2.59 4.62 -4.82
CA GLN A 126 4.03 4.80 -4.83
C GLN A 126 4.31 6.30 -4.78
N PHE A 127 5.30 6.71 -4.01
CA PHE A 127 5.66 8.12 -3.87
C PHE A 127 7.16 8.26 -3.55
N ALA A 128 7.69 9.47 -3.70
CA ALA A 128 9.10 9.82 -3.53
C ALA A 128 10.05 8.98 -4.40
N GLY A 129 11.34 9.21 -4.30
CA GLY A 129 12.39 8.51 -5.04
C GLY A 129 13.07 9.37 -6.09
N MET A 130 13.79 8.73 -6.98
CA MET A 130 14.52 9.36 -8.06
C MET A 130 14.02 8.84 -9.41
N GLY A 131 13.48 9.71 -10.24
CA GLY A 131 13.17 9.44 -11.64
C GLY A 131 14.40 9.64 -12.52
N TYR A 132 14.68 8.70 -13.41
CA TYR A 132 15.81 8.75 -14.35
C TYR A 132 15.30 8.79 -15.78
N ASN A 133 16.05 9.46 -16.65
CA ASN A 133 15.73 9.63 -18.08
C ASN A 133 14.39 10.32 -18.33
N VAL A 134 13.94 11.14 -17.40
CA VAL A 134 12.73 11.93 -17.55
C VAL A 134 12.94 13.01 -18.60
N GLN A 135 12.06 13.10 -19.59
CA GLN A 135 12.09 14.17 -20.57
C GLN A 135 11.64 15.49 -19.94
N GLN A 136 12.53 16.45 -19.85
CA GLN A 136 12.10 17.83 -19.65
C GLN A 136 11.76 18.48 -21.00
N TYR A 137 10.80 19.42 -20.99
CA TYR A 137 10.33 20.20 -22.15
C TYR A 137 11.43 20.93 -22.94
N ALA A 138 12.68 20.91 -22.47
CA ALA A 138 13.82 21.56 -23.08
C ALA A 138 14.84 20.61 -23.76
N GLY A 139 14.51 19.35 -23.98
CA GLY A 139 15.30 18.47 -24.86
C GLY A 139 16.48 17.73 -24.24
N GLY A 140 16.52 17.55 -22.92
CA GLY A 140 17.53 16.75 -22.23
C GLY A 140 16.92 15.63 -21.38
N LEU A 141 17.62 14.48 -21.30
CA LEU A 141 17.29 13.41 -20.36
C LEU A 141 17.92 13.76 -18.99
N LEU A 142 17.12 13.99 -18.00
CA LEU A 142 17.58 14.37 -16.65
C LEU A 142 17.11 13.36 -15.60
N ALA A 143 17.91 13.22 -14.55
CA ALA A 143 17.45 12.62 -13.32
C ALA A 143 16.69 13.68 -12.51
N GLN A 144 15.50 13.35 -12.03
CA GLN A 144 14.67 14.23 -11.21
C GLN A 144 14.40 13.56 -9.86
N GLU A 145 14.70 14.30 -8.80
CA GLU A 145 14.34 13.87 -7.45
C GLU A 145 12.88 14.20 -7.15
N ILE A 146 12.15 13.22 -6.63
CA ILE A 146 10.80 13.38 -6.14
C ILE A 146 10.90 13.47 -4.62
N PRO A 147 10.76 14.67 -4.03
CA PRO A 147 11.05 14.89 -2.62
C PRO A 147 10.08 14.16 -1.70
N LEU A 148 10.59 13.62 -0.60
CA LEU A 148 9.81 12.92 0.41
C LEU A 148 8.83 13.85 1.16
N GLY A 149 9.24 15.06 1.47
CA GLY A 149 8.60 15.94 2.46
C GLY A 149 7.10 16.20 2.21
N GLY A 150 6.72 16.83 1.11
CA GLY A 150 5.31 17.10 0.79
C GLY A 150 4.54 15.85 0.40
N ASN A 151 5.19 14.89 -0.24
CA ASN A 151 4.56 13.72 -0.82
C ASN A 151 4.08 12.70 0.20
N ILE A 152 4.63 12.65 1.41
CA ILE A 152 4.17 11.75 2.46
C ILE A 152 2.72 12.08 2.90
N PHE A 153 2.37 13.36 2.94
CA PHE A 153 1.00 13.81 3.26
C PHE A 153 0.08 13.66 2.05
N ASN A 154 0.57 13.96 0.85
CA ASN A 154 -0.19 13.78 -0.40
C ASN A 154 -0.52 12.31 -0.64
N ALA A 155 0.40 11.39 -0.33
CA ALA A 155 0.14 9.96 -0.38
C ALA A 155 -0.96 9.52 0.60
N PHE A 156 -1.12 10.22 1.74
CA PHE A 156 -2.17 9.91 2.71
C PHE A 156 -3.55 10.38 2.23
N PHE A 157 -3.66 11.53 1.57
CA PHE A 157 -4.94 12.04 1.10
C PHE A 157 -5.15 11.70 -0.38
N PRO A 158 -6.28 11.09 -0.78
CA PRO A 158 -6.62 10.85 -2.18
C PRO A 158 -7.11 12.16 -2.84
N SER A 159 -6.36 13.21 -2.68
CA SER A 159 -6.57 14.41 -3.49
C SER A 159 -5.94 14.14 -4.84
N GLY A 160 -6.63 14.44 -5.93
CA GLY A 160 -6.06 14.45 -7.27
C GLY A 160 -4.96 15.52 -7.40
N GLY A 161 -3.99 15.41 -6.50
CA GLY A 161 -2.77 16.20 -6.55
C GLY A 161 -1.96 15.81 -7.77
N ASP A 162 -1.08 16.67 -8.17
CA ASP A 162 -0.16 16.46 -9.29
C ASP A 162 0.44 15.07 -9.24
N VAL A 163 -0.06 14.19 -10.10
CA VAL A 163 0.39 12.84 -10.28
C VAL A 163 1.68 12.89 -11.09
N ASN A 164 2.69 13.53 -10.54
CA ASN A 164 3.99 13.53 -11.17
C ASN A 164 4.60 12.12 -11.17
N ASP A 165 4.17 11.26 -10.25
CA ASP A 165 4.68 9.89 -10.14
C ASP A 165 4.15 8.94 -11.22
N GLU A 166 2.92 9.09 -11.70
CA GLU A 166 2.36 8.22 -12.75
C GLU A 166 2.97 8.50 -14.13
N ASN A 167 3.46 9.71 -14.36
CA ASN A 167 4.11 10.05 -15.63
C ASN A 167 5.54 9.49 -15.77
N TYR A 168 6.12 8.96 -14.68
CA TYR A 168 7.47 8.41 -14.68
C TYR A 168 7.51 6.89 -14.70
N SER A 169 6.38 6.22 -14.57
CA SER A 169 6.28 4.75 -14.49
C SER A 169 5.78 4.07 -15.77
N ASN A 170 5.53 4.83 -16.85
CA ASN A 170 5.13 4.30 -18.16
C ASN A 170 6.28 4.26 -19.13
#